data_9e715a0abe014437397895df20b0b316
#
_entry.id   9e715a0abe014437397895df20b0b316
#
_cell.length_a   1.000
_cell.length_b   1.000
_cell.length_c   1.000
_cell.angle_alpha   90.00
_cell.angle_beta   90.00
_cell.angle_gamma   90.00
#
_symmetry.space_group_name_H-M   'P 1'
#
loop_
_entity.id
_entity.type
_entity.pdbx_description
1 polymer ?
#
loop_
_entity_poly.entity_id
_entity_poly.type
_entity_poly.pdbx_seq_one_letter_code
_entity_poly.pdbx_strand_id
1 'polypeptide(L)'
;MAHWLMKSESGVYSWDDLVRDKSTEWDGVRNPTARIHLRAMKTGDEVFFYHSGDERQVVGIMRVTREARPDPKDANWVSVAVEPVRPLPPVTLKQIKAEPSLAKMELVRLSRLSVSPVRDEEWHKILDMAK
;
A
#
# COMPACT_ATOMS: atom_id res chain seq x y z
N MET A 1 5.72 -1.45 -15.25
CA MET A 1 5.19 -1.91 -13.95
C MET A 1 4.75 -0.70 -13.14
N ALA A 2 3.55 -0.73 -12.61
CA ALA A 2 3.08 0.35 -11.77
C ALA A 2 3.43 0.11 -10.30
N HIS A 3 3.47 1.17 -9.53
CA HIS A 3 3.75 1.14 -8.10
C HIS A 3 2.58 1.74 -7.33
N TRP A 4 2.30 1.16 -6.16
CA TRP A 4 1.15 1.53 -5.33
C TRP A 4 1.56 1.58 -3.86
N LEU A 5 0.68 2.14 -3.04
CA LEU A 5 0.79 2.11 -1.58
C LEU A 5 -0.58 1.72 -1.03
N MET A 6 -0.59 0.76 -0.11
CA MET A 6 -1.82 0.35 0.57
C MET A 6 -1.63 0.41 2.07
N LYS A 7 -2.64 0.94 2.75
CA LYS A 7 -2.61 1.18 4.19
C LYS A 7 -3.37 0.11 4.96
N SER A 8 -2.78 -0.34 6.07
CA SER A 8 -3.46 -1.21 7.02
C SER A 8 -3.02 -0.83 8.44
N GLU A 9 -3.94 -0.83 9.39
CA GLU A 9 -3.58 -0.64 10.79
C GLU A 9 -2.90 -1.91 11.31
N SER A 10 -1.77 -1.73 12.03
CA SER A 10 -0.99 -2.87 12.52
C SER A 10 -1.77 -3.74 13.50
N GLY A 11 -2.74 -3.15 14.22
CA GLY A 11 -3.61 -3.90 15.13
C GLY A 11 -4.70 -4.70 14.41
N VAL A 12 -4.95 -4.44 13.15
CA VAL A 12 -5.95 -5.15 12.33
C VAL A 12 -5.25 -6.18 11.43
N TYR A 13 -4.29 -5.73 10.63
CA TYR A 13 -3.49 -6.62 9.78
C TYR A 13 -2.12 -6.00 9.56
N SER A 14 -1.10 -6.61 10.16
CA SER A 14 0.26 -6.08 10.15
C SER A 14 1.11 -6.70 9.05
N TRP A 15 2.28 -6.11 8.82
CA TRP A 15 3.31 -6.71 7.95
C TRP A 15 3.67 -8.12 8.41
N ASP A 16 3.81 -8.31 9.74
CA ASP A 16 4.14 -9.64 10.28
C ASP A 16 3.02 -10.65 10.01
N ASP A 17 1.76 -10.20 10.04
CA ASP A 17 0.63 -11.06 9.68
C ASP A 17 0.72 -11.51 8.22
N LEU A 18 1.09 -10.61 7.32
CA LEU A 18 1.25 -10.94 5.90
C LEU A 18 2.39 -11.93 5.69
N VAL A 19 3.52 -11.73 6.37
CA VAL A 19 4.66 -12.66 6.29
C VAL A 19 4.26 -14.04 6.78
N ARG A 20 3.54 -14.10 7.90
CA ARG A 20 3.03 -15.36 8.44
C ARG A 20 2.08 -16.05 7.47
N ASP A 21 1.16 -15.31 6.87
CA ASP A 21 0.13 -15.86 5.98
C ASP A 21 0.66 -16.15 4.57
N LYS A 22 1.78 -15.57 4.18
CA LYS A 22 2.46 -15.69 2.88
C LYS A 22 1.69 -15.09 1.71
N SER A 23 0.41 -14.87 1.84
CA SER A 23 -0.44 -14.17 0.87
C SER A 23 -1.74 -13.79 1.56
N THR A 24 -2.41 -12.79 1.04
CA THR A 24 -3.71 -12.42 1.57
C THR A 24 -4.59 -11.80 0.48
N GLU A 25 -5.87 -11.88 0.72
CA GLU A 25 -6.89 -11.14 -0.03
C GLU A 25 -6.98 -9.75 0.61
N TRP A 26 -6.69 -8.70 -0.16
CA TRP A 26 -6.80 -7.33 0.34
C TRP A 26 -8.23 -6.85 0.16
N ASP A 27 -9.07 -7.17 1.11
CA ASP A 27 -10.51 -6.87 1.10
C ASP A 27 -10.83 -5.72 2.06
N GLY A 28 -12.11 -5.42 2.18
CA GLY A 28 -12.59 -4.43 3.14
C GLY A 28 -12.39 -2.98 2.73
N VAL A 29 -11.89 -2.72 1.53
CA VAL A 29 -11.71 -1.35 1.03
C VAL A 29 -13.08 -0.78 0.65
N ARG A 30 -13.44 0.33 1.27
CA ARG A 30 -14.78 0.93 1.14
C ARG A 30 -14.74 2.41 0.73
N ASN A 31 -13.72 2.78 -0.04
CA ASN A 31 -13.56 4.13 -0.59
C ASN A 31 -13.63 4.06 -2.12
N PRO A 32 -14.49 4.87 -2.78
CA PRO A 32 -14.65 4.79 -4.24
C PRO A 32 -13.37 5.08 -5.02
N THR A 33 -12.55 6.03 -4.58
CA THR A 33 -11.27 6.35 -5.23
C THR A 33 -10.29 5.19 -5.07
N ALA A 34 -10.19 4.62 -3.86
CA ALA A 34 -9.34 3.45 -3.61
C ALA A 34 -9.77 2.26 -4.48
N ARG A 35 -11.08 2.07 -4.68
CA ARG A 35 -11.60 1.01 -5.55
C ARG A 35 -11.13 1.18 -6.99
N ILE A 36 -11.10 2.42 -7.49
CA ILE A 36 -10.59 2.70 -8.84
C ILE A 36 -9.13 2.26 -8.95
N HIS A 37 -8.32 2.57 -7.93
CA HIS A 37 -6.91 2.17 -7.91
C HIS A 37 -6.75 0.66 -7.86
N LEU A 38 -7.53 -0.03 -7.02
CA LEU A 38 -7.49 -1.49 -6.96
C LEU A 38 -7.79 -2.12 -8.32
N ARG A 39 -8.78 -1.58 -9.04
CA ARG A 39 -9.13 -2.08 -10.38
C ARG A 39 -8.04 -1.85 -11.41
N ALA A 40 -7.19 -0.86 -11.21
CA ALA A 40 -6.09 -0.55 -12.13
C ALA A 40 -4.84 -1.39 -11.89
N MET A 41 -4.75 -2.08 -10.75
CA MET A 41 -3.58 -2.90 -10.43
C MET A 41 -3.46 -4.10 -11.35
N LYS A 42 -2.22 -4.44 -11.68
CA LYS A 42 -1.89 -5.60 -12.53
C LYS A 42 -1.03 -6.58 -11.74
N THR A 43 -1.17 -7.86 -12.05
CA THR A 43 -0.30 -8.90 -11.48
C THR A 43 1.16 -8.53 -11.73
N GLY A 44 1.96 -8.59 -10.67
CA GLY A 44 3.37 -8.21 -10.70
C GLY A 44 3.65 -6.79 -10.23
N ASP A 45 2.65 -5.93 -10.12
CA ASP A 45 2.84 -4.57 -9.60
C ASP A 45 3.31 -4.64 -8.14
N GLU A 46 4.23 -3.74 -7.79
CA GLU A 46 4.76 -3.66 -6.43
C GLU A 46 4.02 -2.61 -5.61
N VAL A 47 3.89 -2.87 -4.32
CA VAL A 47 3.07 -2.08 -3.41
C VAL A 47 3.82 -1.86 -2.11
N PHE A 48 3.93 -0.61 -1.67
CA PHE A 48 4.38 -0.33 -0.31
C PHE A 48 3.29 -0.73 0.69
N PHE A 49 3.68 -1.50 1.69
CA PHE A 49 2.82 -1.81 2.83
C PHE A 49 3.01 -0.71 3.88
N TYR A 50 1.95 0.02 4.17
CA TYR A 50 1.99 1.15 5.09
C TYR A 50 1.17 0.84 6.33
N HIS A 51 1.79 0.94 7.52
CA HIS A 51 1.08 0.86 8.79
C HIS A 51 0.45 2.22 9.09
N SER A 52 -0.88 2.28 9.05
CA SER A 52 -1.64 3.48 9.41
C SER A 52 -1.94 3.48 10.92
N GLY A 53 -2.71 4.45 11.37
CA GLY A 53 -3.01 4.60 12.79
C GLY A 53 -1.86 5.28 13.52
N ASP A 54 -1.39 4.69 14.60
CA ASP A 54 -0.37 5.30 15.44
C ASP A 54 1.03 5.27 14.84
N GLU A 55 1.36 4.24 14.06
CA GLU A 55 2.73 4.07 13.55
C GLU A 55 3.05 4.99 12.38
N ARG A 56 2.17 5.09 11.39
CA ARG A 56 2.29 5.95 10.20
C ARG A 56 3.65 5.82 9.52
N GLN A 57 3.92 4.63 8.95
CA GLN A 57 5.21 4.36 8.30
C GLN A 57 5.10 3.25 7.28
N VAL A 58 5.94 3.33 6.25
CA VAL A 58 6.13 2.26 5.27
C VAL A 58 7.02 1.20 5.92
N VAL A 59 6.63 -0.06 5.86
CA VAL A 59 7.33 -1.15 6.56
C VAL A 59 7.75 -2.31 5.66
N GLY A 60 7.28 -2.34 4.40
CA GLY A 60 7.66 -3.43 3.51
C GLY A 60 7.15 -3.22 2.09
N ILE A 61 7.55 -4.15 1.22
CA ILE A 61 7.09 -4.22 -0.16
C ILE A 61 6.33 -5.53 -0.33
N MET A 62 5.15 -5.44 -0.93
CA MET A 62 4.38 -6.60 -1.35
C MET A 62 4.13 -6.51 -2.85
N ARG A 63 3.61 -7.57 -3.45
CA ARG A 63 3.36 -7.66 -4.88
C ARG A 63 1.96 -8.17 -5.14
N VAL A 64 1.30 -7.61 -6.15
CA VAL A 64 -0.02 -8.08 -6.60
C VAL A 64 0.14 -9.43 -7.29
N THR A 65 -0.58 -10.43 -6.80
CA THR A 65 -0.56 -11.79 -7.36
C THR A 65 -1.81 -12.11 -8.17
N ARG A 66 -2.89 -11.36 -7.95
CA ARG A 66 -4.14 -11.51 -8.69
C ARG A 66 -4.84 -10.17 -8.76
N GLU A 67 -5.35 -9.85 -9.94
CA GLU A 67 -6.05 -8.59 -10.21
C GLU A 67 -7.41 -8.53 -9.52
N ALA A 68 -8.04 -7.36 -9.55
CA ALA A 68 -9.29 -7.10 -8.84
C ALA A 68 -10.42 -8.03 -9.27
N ARG A 69 -11.16 -8.50 -8.28
CA ARG A 69 -12.41 -9.23 -8.45
C ARG A 69 -13.37 -8.78 -7.33
N PRO A 70 -14.66 -9.17 -7.39
CA PRO A 70 -15.59 -8.78 -6.34
C PRO A 70 -15.10 -9.17 -4.96
N ASP A 71 -15.22 -8.23 -4.01
CA ASP A 71 -14.84 -8.45 -2.62
C ASP A 71 -15.70 -9.59 -2.04
N PRO A 72 -15.09 -10.57 -1.34
CA PRO A 72 -15.86 -11.68 -0.76
C PRO A 72 -16.95 -11.27 0.20
N LYS A 73 -16.82 -10.09 0.82
CA LYS A 73 -17.79 -9.59 1.82
C LYS A 73 -18.88 -8.72 1.20
N ASP A 74 -18.60 -8.07 0.05
CA ASP A 74 -19.56 -7.18 -0.61
C ASP A 74 -19.18 -7.01 -2.08
N ALA A 75 -19.97 -7.59 -2.98
CA ALA A 75 -19.67 -7.59 -4.41
C ALA A 75 -19.71 -6.22 -5.08
N ASN A 76 -20.20 -5.18 -4.40
CA ASN A 76 -20.12 -3.79 -4.90
C ASN A 76 -18.71 -3.24 -4.81
N TRP A 77 -17.84 -3.89 -4.06
CA TRP A 77 -16.44 -3.51 -3.86
C TRP A 77 -15.54 -4.58 -4.44
N VAL A 78 -14.24 -4.31 -4.49
CA VAL A 78 -13.28 -5.23 -5.10
C VAL A 78 -12.12 -5.50 -4.16
N SER A 79 -11.43 -6.61 -4.38
CA SER A 79 -10.22 -6.99 -3.67
C SER A 79 -9.17 -7.48 -4.66
N VAL A 80 -7.91 -7.37 -4.26
CA VAL A 80 -6.77 -7.95 -4.98
C VAL A 80 -6.07 -8.93 -4.06
N ALA A 81 -5.30 -9.86 -4.62
CA ALA A 81 -4.45 -10.72 -3.82
C ALA A 81 -3.01 -10.21 -3.87
N VAL A 82 -2.31 -10.29 -2.74
CA VAL A 82 -0.93 -9.82 -2.60
C VAL A 82 -0.09 -10.83 -1.83
N GLU A 83 1.24 -10.76 -2.04
CA GLU A 83 2.21 -11.54 -1.29
C GLU A 83 3.34 -10.62 -0.81
N PRO A 84 4.02 -10.96 0.32
CA PRO A 84 5.15 -10.15 0.76
C PRO A 84 6.36 -10.37 -0.16
N VAL A 85 7.11 -9.30 -0.42
CA VAL A 85 8.37 -9.38 -1.16
C VAL A 85 9.55 -9.27 -0.20
N ARG A 86 9.61 -8.16 0.56
CA ARG A 86 10.64 -7.98 1.58
C ARG A 86 10.26 -6.87 2.56
N PRO A 87 10.75 -6.97 3.81
CA PRO A 87 10.58 -5.86 4.75
C PRO A 87 11.47 -4.70 4.36
N LEU A 88 11.11 -3.50 4.83
CA LEU A 88 11.93 -2.30 4.71
C LEU A 88 12.22 -1.74 6.10
N PRO A 89 13.43 -1.16 6.32
CA PRO A 89 13.60 -0.27 7.46
C PRO A 89 12.49 0.78 7.40
N PRO A 90 11.78 1.05 8.51
CA PRO A 90 10.60 1.92 8.45
C PRO A 90 10.92 3.31 7.92
N VAL A 91 10.06 3.80 7.02
CA VAL A 91 10.10 5.19 6.55
C VAL A 91 8.82 5.84 7.05
N THR A 92 8.96 6.78 7.98
CA THR A 92 7.81 7.39 8.64
C THR A 92 7.15 8.46 7.78
N LEU A 93 5.86 8.70 8.02
CA LEU A 93 5.15 9.78 7.35
C LEU A 93 5.81 11.13 7.63
N LYS A 94 6.34 11.33 8.84
CA LYS A 94 7.06 12.54 9.20
C LYS A 94 8.27 12.74 8.29
N GLN A 95 9.06 11.70 8.05
CA GLN A 95 10.20 11.75 7.13
C GLN A 95 9.76 12.05 5.70
N ILE A 96 8.67 11.42 5.26
CA ILE A 96 8.13 11.62 3.92
C ILE A 96 7.66 13.06 3.74
N LYS A 97 6.94 13.61 4.72
CA LYS A 97 6.48 15.00 4.68
C LYS A 97 7.63 16.00 4.69
N ALA A 98 8.75 15.66 5.30
CA ALA A 98 9.93 16.52 5.36
C ALA A 98 10.76 16.51 4.07
N GLU A 99 10.45 15.58 3.14
CA GLU A 99 11.18 15.45 1.88
C GLU A 99 10.46 16.25 0.77
N PRO A 100 11.04 17.34 0.27
CA PRO A 100 10.37 18.20 -0.72
C PRO A 100 9.97 17.47 -2.00
N SER A 101 10.74 16.48 -2.43
CA SER A 101 10.44 15.73 -3.66
C SER A 101 9.21 14.83 -3.53
N LEU A 102 8.72 14.60 -2.31
CA LEU A 102 7.53 13.78 -2.04
C LEU A 102 6.29 14.62 -1.69
N ALA A 103 6.38 15.95 -1.80
CA ALA A 103 5.29 16.84 -1.37
C ALA A 103 3.99 16.63 -2.15
N LYS A 104 4.07 16.13 -3.38
CA LYS A 104 2.88 15.90 -4.23
C LYS A 104 2.36 14.48 -4.15
N MET A 105 2.99 13.62 -3.36
CA MET A 105 2.57 12.23 -3.20
C MET A 105 1.16 12.17 -2.60
N GLU A 106 0.33 11.28 -3.12
CA GLU A 106 -1.06 11.13 -2.64
C GLU A 106 -1.13 10.80 -1.15
N LEU A 107 -0.18 10.01 -0.64
CA LEU A 107 -0.07 9.73 0.79
C LEU A 107 -0.02 11.02 1.63
N VAL A 108 0.68 12.04 1.13
CA VAL A 108 0.82 13.33 1.82
C VAL A 108 -0.42 14.20 1.65
N ARG A 109 -0.96 14.28 0.42
CA ARG A 109 -2.07 15.18 0.09
C ARG A 109 -3.44 14.62 0.48
N LEU A 110 -3.61 13.31 0.41
CA LEU A 110 -4.90 12.63 0.57
C LEU A 110 -4.85 11.67 1.74
N SER A 111 -4.80 12.22 2.95
CA SER A 111 -4.54 11.46 4.18
C SER A 111 -5.56 10.35 4.46
N ARG A 112 -6.76 10.42 3.88
CA ARG A 112 -7.82 9.43 4.10
C ARG A 112 -7.90 8.37 2.99
N LEU A 113 -7.07 8.49 1.98
CA LEU A 113 -7.05 7.53 0.88
C LEU A 113 -6.20 6.32 1.29
N SER A 114 -6.80 5.14 1.30
CA SER A 114 -6.15 3.91 1.78
C SER A 114 -5.39 3.15 0.70
N VAL A 115 -5.65 3.44 -0.56
CA VAL A 115 -4.96 2.84 -1.71
C VAL A 115 -4.63 3.95 -2.69
N SER A 116 -3.36 4.13 -3.01
CA SER A 116 -2.94 5.24 -3.86
C SER A 116 -1.81 4.82 -4.80
N PRO A 117 -1.70 5.48 -5.96
CA PRO A 117 -0.57 5.27 -6.85
C PRO A 117 0.69 5.91 -6.27
N VAL A 118 1.84 5.38 -6.66
CA VAL A 118 3.15 5.93 -6.33
C VAL A 118 3.91 6.09 -7.65
N ARG A 119 4.41 7.29 -7.92
CA ARG A 119 5.19 7.54 -9.13
C ARG A 119 6.58 6.91 -8.98
N ASP A 120 7.23 6.61 -10.11
CA ASP A 120 8.53 5.93 -10.10
C ASP A 120 9.58 6.69 -9.28
N GLU A 121 9.66 8.01 -9.43
CA GLU A 121 10.61 8.82 -8.69
C GLU A 121 10.29 8.84 -7.18
N GLU A 122 9.02 8.80 -6.82
CA GLU A 122 8.60 8.70 -5.42
C GLU A 122 8.96 7.34 -4.83
N TRP A 123 8.74 6.29 -5.59
CA TRP A 123 9.08 4.92 -5.21
C TRP A 123 10.58 4.81 -4.90
N HIS A 124 11.42 5.27 -5.82
CA HIS A 124 12.86 5.20 -5.66
C HIS A 124 13.35 6.09 -4.50
N LYS A 125 12.74 7.25 -4.31
CA LYS A 125 13.10 8.14 -3.21
C LYS A 125 12.82 7.49 -1.85
N ILE A 126 11.67 6.86 -1.70
CA ILE A 126 11.33 6.16 -0.44
C ILE A 126 12.30 4.99 -0.21
N LEU A 127 12.66 4.24 -1.24
CA LEU A 127 13.66 3.18 -1.11
C LEU A 127 15.01 3.73 -0.65
N ASP A 128 15.41 4.90 -1.15
CA ASP A 128 16.65 5.56 -0.70
C ASP A 128 16.57 5.95 0.78
N MET A 129 15.40 6.39 1.24
CA MET A 129 15.18 6.79 2.63
C MET A 129 15.15 5.57 3.58
N ALA A 130 14.86 4.40 3.05
CA ALA A 130 14.73 3.15 3.80
C ALA A 130 16.06 2.42 4.02
N LYS A 131 17.13 3.16 4.13
CA LYS A 131 18.47 2.57 4.34
C LYS A 131 18.92 2.62 5.79
#